data_659169cb169c7d0e72fb114866b62992
#
_entry.id   659169cb169c7d0e72fb114866b62992
#
_cell.length_a   1.000
_cell.length_b   1.000
_cell.length_c   1.000
_cell.angle_alpha   90.00
_cell.angle_beta   90.00
_cell.angle_gamma   90.00
#
_symmetry.space_group_name_H-M   'P 1'
#
loop_
_entity.id
_entity.type
_entity.pdbx_description
1 polymer ?
#
loop_
_entity_poly.entity_id
_entity_poly.type
_entity_poly.pdbx_seq_one_letter_code
_entity_poly.pdbx_strand_id
1 'polypeptide(L)'
;MTTHIHPVARYADARAAISFFERAFGFTTRAVHDGSDGSVAHAELSFGTGTIGLSSAGAVDPANVWTTVREGVYVALADPDQHHTRARAAGAQIERPLQDTDYGSREYTARDLDGRLWSFGTYAMSYGEGVPVFVPELRSSSGDKTLTFLAEAFGFERGLEVRDPKGHLVHAELWLGSNPLMVGGDHEEWRGRSQCTQVYVADPDAHASRARAAGADILAPVADTPYGARGYLAQDPEQFLWSFSTYRPKRR
;
A
#
# COMPACT_ATOMS: atom_id res chain seq x y z
N MET A 1 -4.48 -12.24 -16.74
CA MET A 1 -4.73 -11.09 -15.85
C MET A 1 -3.40 -10.49 -15.48
N THR A 2 -3.23 -9.19 -15.54
CA THR A 2 -1.99 -8.53 -15.11
C THR A 2 -1.99 -8.41 -13.59
N THR A 3 -0.86 -8.71 -12.94
CA THR A 3 -0.72 -8.55 -11.49
C THR A 3 -0.70 -7.07 -11.13
N HIS A 4 -1.42 -6.67 -10.08
CA HIS A 4 -1.44 -5.31 -9.56
C HIS A 4 -1.34 -5.31 -8.03
N ILE A 5 -0.68 -4.30 -7.48
CA ILE A 5 -0.53 -4.10 -6.03
C ILE A 5 -1.27 -2.82 -5.66
N HIS A 6 -2.18 -2.94 -4.71
CA HIS A 6 -2.98 -1.83 -4.22
C HIS A 6 -2.78 -1.65 -2.71
N PRO A 7 -2.40 -0.45 -2.23
CA PRO A 7 -2.57 -0.11 -0.83
C PRO A 7 -4.03 -0.19 -0.45
N VAL A 8 -4.33 -0.64 0.75
CA VAL A 8 -5.67 -0.61 1.33
C VAL A 8 -5.63 -0.02 2.71
N ALA A 9 -6.65 0.77 3.06
CA ALA A 9 -6.72 1.43 4.36
C ALA A 9 -8.15 1.49 4.89
N ARG A 10 -8.29 1.46 6.22
CA ARG A 10 -9.57 1.54 6.92
C ARG A 10 -9.61 2.81 7.76
N TYR A 11 -10.61 3.63 7.49
CA TYR A 11 -10.80 4.95 8.08
C TYR A 11 -11.98 4.95 9.07
N ALA A 12 -11.84 5.63 10.19
CA ALA A 12 -12.94 5.82 11.13
C ALA A 12 -14.11 6.53 10.45
N ASP A 13 -13.81 7.56 9.65
CA ASP A 13 -14.77 8.22 8.77
C ASP A 13 -14.30 8.11 7.29
N ALA A 14 -14.62 6.99 6.65
CA ALA A 14 -14.22 6.76 5.26
C ALA A 14 -14.83 7.77 4.28
N ARG A 15 -16.02 8.32 4.54
CA ARG A 15 -16.63 9.34 3.68
C ARG A 15 -15.90 10.68 3.76
N ALA A 16 -15.53 11.09 4.98
CA ALA A 16 -14.70 12.28 5.17
C ALA A 16 -13.32 12.08 4.53
N ALA A 17 -12.73 10.89 4.65
CA ALA A 17 -11.46 10.54 4.01
C ALA A 17 -11.55 10.62 2.47
N ILE A 18 -12.58 10.05 1.84
CA ILE A 18 -12.81 10.15 0.39
C ILE A 18 -12.85 11.62 -0.04
N SER A 19 -13.66 12.43 0.63
CA SER A 19 -13.78 13.86 0.32
C SER A 19 -12.46 14.62 0.53
N PHE A 20 -11.68 14.24 1.56
CA PHE A 20 -10.36 14.81 1.78
C PHE A 20 -9.38 14.45 0.66
N PHE A 21 -9.32 13.18 0.23
CA PHE A 21 -8.46 12.72 -0.86
C PHE A 21 -8.72 13.48 -2.16
N GLU A 22 -9.98 13.72 -2.49
CA GLU A 22 -10.34 14.48 -3.68
C GLU A 22 -9.84 15.93 -3.61
N ARG A 23 -10.06 16.60 -2.48
CA ARG A 23 -9.66 18.00 -2.31
C ARG A 23 -8.15 18.18 -2.12
N ALA A 24 -7.54 17.39 -1.23
CA ALA A 24 -6.15 17.56 -0.81
C ALA A 24 -5.16 16.93 -1.80
N PHE A 25 -5.40 15.68 -2.16
CA PHE A 25 -4.45 14.89 -2.91
C PHE A 25 -4.81 14.72 -4.40
N GLY A 26 -6.00 15.21 -4.81
CA GLY A 26 -6.42 15.20 -6.21
C GLY A 26 -6.79 13.82 -6.73
N PHE A 27 -7.22 12.95 -5.85
CA PHE A 27 -7.77 11.65 -6.24
C PHE A 27 -9.14 11.81 -6.89
N THR A 28 -9.51 10.79 -7.64
CA THR A 28 -10.85 10.65 -8.23
C THR A 28 -11.51 9.40 -7.68
N THR A 29 -12.69 9.54 -7.11
CA THR A 29 -13.51 8.40 -6.69
C THR A 29 -14.01 7.65 -7.92
N ARG A 30 -13.78 6.32 -7.95
CA ARG A 30 -14.21 5.41 -9.03
C ARG A 30 -15.41 4.58 -8.65
N ALA A 31 -15.42 4.08 -7.42
CA ALA A 31 -16.51 3.28 -6.89
C ALA A 31 -16.68 3.55 -5.40
N VAL A 32 -17.91 3.46 -4.92
CA VAL A 32 -18.24 3.42 -3.48
C VAL A 32 -19.35 2.39 -3.31
N HIS A 33 -19.12 1.42 -2.47
CA HIS A 33 -20.09 0.40 -2.09
C HIS A 33 -20.43 0.57 -0.61
N ASP A 34 -21.69 0.80 -0.33
CA ASP A 34 -22.17 1.00 1.02
C ASP A 34 -22.46 -0.32 1.72
N GLY A 35 -22.14 -0.40 3.00
CA GLY A 35 -22.59 -1.44 3.89
C GLY A 35 -24.07 -1.25 4.27
N SER A 36 -24.68 -2.32 4.76
CA SER A 36 -26.09 -2.28 5.19
C SER A 36 -26.33 -1.34 6.39
N ASP A 37 -25.30 -0.97 7.11
CA ASP A 37 -25.30 -0.03 8.25
C ASP A 37 -24.99 1.43 7.84
N GLY A 38 -24.87 1.71 6.53
CA GLY A 38 -24.51 3.01 5.99
C GLY A 38 -23.01 3.33 6.03
N SER A 39 -22.17 2.42 6.51
CA SER A 39 -20.71 2.51 6.41
C SER A 39 -20.26 2.36 4.96
N VAL A 40 -19.01 2.69 4.66
CA VAL A 40 -18.37 2.36 3.37
C VAL A 40 -17.79 0.96 3.49
N ALA A 41 -18.43 -0.02 2.84
CA ALA A 41 -17.91 -1.39 2.79
C ALA A 41 -16.64 -1.47 1.93
N HIS A 42 -16.62 -0.76 0.80
CA HIS A 42 -15.47 -0.68 -0.11
C HIS A 42 -15.56 0.59 -0.95
N ALA A 43 -14.43 1.28 -1.14
CA ALA A 43 -14.31 2.37 -2.10
C ALA A 43 -12.99 2.25 -2.86
N GLU A 44 -13.01 2.68 -4.12
CA GLU A 44 -11.85 2.75 -5.01
C GLU A 44 -11.58 4.20 -5.37
N LEU A 45 -10.39 4.68 -5.06
CA LEU A 45 -9.93 6.02 -5.42
C LEU A 45 -8.70 5.91 -6.30
N SER A 46 -8.71 6.59 -7.43
CA SER A 46 -7.60 6.61 -8.37
C SER A 46 -6.88 7.95 -8.42
N PHE A 47 -5.58 7.89 -8.68
CA PHE A 47 -4.75 9.02 -9.05
C PHE A 47 -3.82 8.57 -10.20
N GLY A 48 -3.97 9.19 -11.38
CA GLY A 48 -3.29 8.69 -12.57
C GLY A 48 -3.65 7.22 -12.86
N THR A 49 -2.65 6.37 -12.91
CA THR A 49 -2.78 4.93 -13.18
C THR A 49 -2.89 4.08 -11.92
N GLY A 50 -2.78 4.67 -10.74
CA GLY A 50 -2.84 3.95 -9.47
C GLY A 50 -4.24 3.98 -8.85
N THR A 51 -4.56 2.98 -8.06
CA THR A 51 -5.79 2.88 -7.28
C THR A 51 -5.48 2.44 -5.85
N ILE A 52 -6.17 3.03 -4.90
CA ILE A 52 -6.20 2.59 -3.50
C ILE A 52 -7.59 2.09 -3.15
N GLY A 53 -7.65 1.10 -2.25
CA GLY A 53 -8.90 0.66 -1.63
C GLY A 53 -9.10 1.32 -0.27
N LEU A 54 -10.30 1.82 -0.02
CA LEU A 54 -10.72 2.35 1.29
C LEU A 54 -11.95 1.63 1.79
N SER A 55 -12.07 1.54 3.11
CA SER A 55 -13.30 1.09 3.78
C SER A 55 -13.45 1.75 5.14
N SER A 56 -14.65 1.68 5.70
CA SER A 56 -14.88 2.10 7.07
C SER A 56 -14.22 1.16 8.07
N ALA A 57 -13.58 1.74 9.09
CA ALA A 57 -13.13 1.00 10.26
C ALA A 57 -14.35 0.83 11.21
N GLY A 58 -14.78 -0.41 11.40
CA GLY A 58 -15.79 -0.79 12.39
C GLY A 58 -15.14 -1.31 13.67
N ALA A 59 -15.97 -1.85 14.57
CA ALA A 59 -15.50 -2.58 15.74
C ALA A 59 -14.62 -3.78 15.33
N VAL A 60 -13.73 -4.19 16.23
CA VAL A 60 -12.91 -5.39 16.00
C VAL A 60 -13.82 -6.62 16.04
N ASP A 61 -13.82 -7.37 14.96
CA ASP A 61 -14.51 -8.66 14.84
C ASP A 61 -13.44 -9.77 14.73
N PRO A 62 -13.31 -10.66 15.71
CA PRO A 62 -12.33 -11.75 15.67
C PRO A 62 -12.50 -12.69 14.48
N ALA A 63 -13.69 -12.77 13.88
CA ALA A 63 -13.93 -13.58 12.68
C ALA A 63 -13.43 -12.90 11.40
N ASN A 64 -13.15 -11.59 11.45
CA ASN A 64 -12.62 -10.83 10.32
C ASN A 64 -11.29 -10.18 10.69
N VAL A 65 -10.18 -10.82 10.33
CA VAL A 65 -8.82 -10.36 10.64
C VAL A 65 -8.53 -8.94 10.16
N TRP A 66 -9.16 -8.47 9.09
CA TRP A 66 -9.01 -7.10 8.60
C TRP A 66 -9.50 -6.06 9.60
N THR A 67 -10.39 -6.40 10.52
CA THR A 67 -10.84 -5.45 11.56
C THR A 67 -9.76 -5.17 12.61
N THR A 68 -8.70 -5.97 12.65
CA THR A 68 -7.59 -5.83 13.61
C THR A 68 -6.47 -4.91 13.14
N VAL A 69 -6.52 -4.46 11.88
CA VAL A 69 -5.51 -3.58 11.27
C VAL A 69 -6.17 -2.40 10.57
N ARG A 70 -5.39 -1.33 10.39
CA ARG A 70 -5.86 -0.15 9.65
C ARG A 70 -5.35 -0.11 8.22
N GLU A 71 -4.24 -0.76 7.93
CA GLU A 71 -3.55 -0.75 6.63
C GLU A 71 -3.15 -2.15 6.22
N GLY A 72 -3.01 -2.36 4.94
CA GLY A 72 -2.47 -3.57 4.36
C GLY A 72 -2.29 -3.44 2.85
N VAL A 73 -2.04 -4.57 2.21
CA VAL A 73 -1.79 -4.63 0.77
C VAL A 73 -2.73 -5.67 0.15
N TYR A 74 -3.40 -5.29 -0.92
CA TYR A 74 -4.12 -6.21 -1.79
C TYR A 74 -3.32 -6.44 -3.08
N VAL A 75 -3.16 -7.69 -3.46
CA VAL A 75 -2.48 -8.10 -4.68
C VAL A 75 -3.47 -8.83 -5.58
N ALA A 76 -3.84 -8.21 -6.70
CA ALA A 76 -4.61 -8.86 -7.74
C ALA A 76 -3.69 -9.79 -8.55
N LEU A 77 -4.06 -11.06 -8.68
CA LEU A 77 -3.29 -12.06 -9.42
C LEU A 77 -4.19 -13.11 -10.08
N ALA A 78 -3.66 -13.79 -11.10
CA ALA A 78 -4.46 -14.70 -11.92
C ALA A 78 -4.72 -16.06 -11.25
N ASP A 79 -3.78 -16.53 -10.43
CA ASP A 79 -3.82 -17.87 -9.82
C ASP A 79 -3.53 -17.80 -8.31
N PRO A 80 -4.55 -17.48 -7.50
CA PRO A 80 -4.40 -17.47 -6.05
C PRO A 80 -4.20 -18.85 -5.43
N ASP A 81 -4.60 -19.95 -6.09
CA ASP A 81 -4.40 -21.31 -5.60
C ASP A 81 -2.91 -21.69 -5.62
N GLN A 82 -2.23 -21.46 -6.75
CA GLN A 82 -0.80 -21.70 -6.85
C GLN A 82 -0.02 -20.78 -5.91
N HIS A 83 -0.41 -19.50 -5.84
CA HIS A 83 0.23 -18.52 -4.96
C HIS A 83 0.08 -18.91 -3.48
N HIS A 84 -1.11 -19.31 -3.04
CA HIS A 84 -1.38 -19.80 -1.67
C HIS A 84 -0.54 -21.03 -1.32
N THR A 85 -0.42 -21.98 -2.26
CA THR A 85 0.40 -23.19 -2.06
C THR A 85 1.86 -22.83 -1.81
N ARG A 86 2.42 -21.91 -2.60
CA ARG A 86 3.79 -21.41 -2.41
C ARG A 86 3.95 -20.66 -1.09
N ALA A 87 3.05 -19.75 -0.77
CA ALA A 87 3.10 -18.95 0.46
C ALA A 87 3.11 -19.86 1.70
N ARG A 88 2.25 -20.88 1.73
CA ARG A 88 2.23 -21.88 2.82
C ARG A 88 3.52 -22.68 2.90
N ALA A 89 4.04 -23.13 1.77
CA ALA A 89 5.28 -23.89 1.74
C ALA A 89 6.49 -23.08 2.25
N ALA A 90 6.48 -21.75 2.03
CA ALA A 90 7.47 -20.81 2.54
C ALA A 90 7.19 -20.32 3.98
N GLY A 91 6.18 -20.87 4.66
CA GLY A 91 5.91 -20.57 6.07
C GLY A 91 5.08 -19.33 6.34
N ALA A 92 4.38 -18.79 5.33
CA ALA A 92 3.46 -17.67 5.55
C ALA A 92 2.32 -18.06 6.49
N GLN A 93 2.00 -17.20 7.44
CA GLN A 93 0.89 -17.39 8.34
C GLN A 93 -0.42 -17.05 7.61
N ILE A 94 -1.22 -18.08 7.30
CA ILE A 94 -2.51 -17.92 6.65
C ILE A 94 -3.55 -17.54 7.70
N GLU A 95 -4.11 -16.33 7.56
CA GLU A 95 -5.13 -15.77 8.45
C GLU A 95 -6.55 -16.08 7.96
N ARG A 96 -6.77 -15.96 6.66
CA ARG A 96 -8.01 -16.36 6.00
C ARG A 96 -7.68 -17.41 4.95
N PRO A 97 -8.24 -18.61 5.02
CA PRO A 97 -7.99 -19.64 4.04
C PRO A 97 -8.47 -19.24 2.65
N LEU A 98 -7.91 -19.90 1.63
CA LEU A 98 -8.31 -19.69 0.25
C LEU A 98 -9.78 -20.08 0.06
N GLN A 99 -10.58 -19.15 -0.43
CA GLN A 99 -12.01 -19.31 -0.61
C GLN A 99 -12.54 -18.42 -1.74
N ASP A 100 -13.71 -18.76 -2.25
CA ASP A 100 -14.48 -17.89 -3.12
C ASP A 100 -15.29 -16.91 -2.28
N THR A 101 -15.35 -15.66 -2.72
CA THR A 101 -16.09 -14.58 -2.07
C THR A 101 -17.45 -14.37 -2.74
N ASP A 102 -18.38 -13.74 -2.03
CA ASP A 102 -19.71 -13.39 -2.53
C ASP A 102 -19.70 -12.33 -3.65
N TYR A 103 -18.61 -11.56 -3.76
CA TYR A 103 -18.37 -10.61 -4.85
C TYR A 103 -17.55 -11.19 -6.01
N GLY A 104 -17.41 -12.53 -6.09
CA GLY A 104 -16.86 -13.24 -7.23
C GLY A 104 -15.34 -13.27 -7.34
N SER A 105 -14.63 -13.00 -6.26
CA SER A 105 -13.17 -13.18 -6.17
C SER A 105 -12.82 -14.50 -5.52
N ARG A 106 -11.71 -15.10 -5.93
CA ARG A 106 -11.08 -16.19 -5.20
C ARG A 106 -9.86 -15.66 -4.49
N GLU A 107 -9.82 -15.74 -3.16
CA GLU A 107 -8.83 -15.03 -2.36
C GLU A 107 -8.41 -15.76 -1.08
N TYR A 108 -7.24 -15.37 -0.58
CA TYR A 108 -6.78 -15.69 0.76
C TYR A 108 -6.08 -14.50 1.40
N THR A 109 -5.88 -14.53 2.71
CA THR A 109 -5.15 -13.50 3.46
C THR A 109 -4.04 -14.14 4.28
N ALA A 110 -2.86 -13.51 4.28
CA ALA A 110 -1.70 -13.95 5.05
C ALA A 110 -1.03 -12.77 5.77
N ARG A 111 -0.24 -13.08 6.81
CA ARG A 111 0.67 -12.11 7.43
C ARG A 111 2.09 -12.30 6.94
N ASP A 112 2.80 -11.19 6.82
CA ASP A 112 4.25 -11.18 6.66
C ASP A 112 4.95 -11.26 8.03
N LEU A 113 6.30 -11.24 8.01
CA LEU A 113 7.11 -11.35 9.22
C LEU A 113 6.97 -10.17 10.18
N ASP A 114 6.55 -9.02 9.70
CA ASP A 114 6.30 -7.81 10.49
C ASP A 114 4.82 -7.70 10.92
N GLY A 115 4.02 -8.76 10.69
CA GLY A 115 2.61 -8.87 11.10
C GLY A 115 1.62 -8.15 10.19
N ARG A 116 2.06 -7.62 9.05
CA ARG A 116 1.20 -6.88 8.12
C ARG A 116 0.31 -7.83 7.34
N LEU A 117 -0.93 -7.42 7.10
CA LEU A 117 -1.87 -8.19 6.29
C LEU A 117 -1.70 -7.94 4.79
N TRP A 118 -1.70 -9.05 4.08
CA TRP A 118 -1.72 -9.14 2.63
C TRP A 118 -2.92 -9.97 2.20
N SER A 119 -3.76 -9.45 1.31
CA SER A 119 -4.73 -10.25 0.59
C SER A 119 -4.29 -10.48 -0.84
N PHE A 120 -4.49 -11.70 -1.30
CA PHE A 120 -4.17 -12.14 -2.66
C PHE A 120 -5.42 -12.71 -3.29
N GLY A 121 -5.84 -12.18 -4.44
CA GLY A 121 -7.10 -12.61 -5.05
C GLY A 121 -7.25 -12.22 -6.51
N THR A 122 -8.38 -12.63 -7.09
CA THR A 122 -8.70 -12.36 -8.50
C THR A 122 -9.48 -11.07 -8.71
N TYR A 123 -9.88 -10.36 -7.64
CA TYR A 123 -10.58 -9.08 -7.77
C TYR A 123 -9.66 -8.04 -8.39
N ALA A 124 -10.08 -7.46 -9.51
CA ALA A 124 -9.34 -6.42 -10.19
C ALA A 124 -9.99 -5.07 -9.90
N MET A 125 -9.31 -4.23 -9.10
CA MET A 125 -9.72 -2.83 -8.92
C MET A 125 -9.59 -2.07 -10.24
N SER A 126 -10.42 -1.06 -10.43
CA SER A 126 -10.35 -0.18 -11.60
C SER A 126 -9.06 0.63 -11.61
N TYR A 127 -8.27 0.55 -12.68
CA TYR A 127 -7.02 1.30 -12.84
C TYR A 127 -6.85 1.76 -14.28
N GLY A 128 -6.04 2.82 -14.47
CA GLY A 128 -5.67 3.32 -15.79
C GLY A 128 -4.50 2.54 -16.40
N GLU A 129 -4.27 2.74 -17.69
CA GLU A 129 -3.10 2.17 -18.38
C GLU A 129 -1.83 2.95 -18.04
N GLY A 130 -0.69 2.26 -17.90
CA GLY A 130 0.62 2.87 -17.72
C GLY A 130 1.40 2.37 -16.50
N VAL A 131 2.48 3.08 -16.15
CA VAL A 131 3.32 2.74 -14.99
C VAL A 131 2.57 3.07 -13.70
N PRO A 132 2.50 2.17 -12.72
CA PRO A 132 1.86 2.44 -11.43
C PRO A 132 2.41 3.72 -10.80
N VAL A 133 1.52 4.60 -10.34
CA VAL A 133 1.88 5.83 -9.63
C VAL A 133 1.88 5.65 -8.12
N PHE A 134 1.29 4.57 -7.62
CA PHE A 134 1.31 4.19 -6.21
C PHE A 134 2.28 3.06 -5.97
N VAL A 135 3.11 3.24 -4.97
CA VAL A 135 4.05 2.22 -4.51
C VAL A 135 3.87 2.09 -3.00
N PRO A 136 3.35 0.97 -2.51
CA PRO A 136 3.40 0.71 -1.08
C PRO A 136 4.85 0.68 -0.61
N GLU A 137 5.14 1.37 0.47
CA GLU A 137 6.42 1.33 1.14
C GLU A 137 6.21 0.74 2.53
N LEU A 138 6.87 -0.38 2.79
CA LEU A 138 6.74 -1.13 4.01
C LEU A 138 7.94 -0.85 4.90
N ARG A 139 7.68 -0.59 6.17
CA ARG A 139 8.74 -0.56 7.17
C ARG A 139 9.03 -1.96 7.66
N SER A 140 10.29 -2.34 7.72
CA SER A 140 10.71 -3.62 8.26
C SER A 140 11.80 -3.46 9.31
N SER A 141 11.56 -4.05 10.47
CA SER A 141 12.58 -4.21 11.51
C SER A 141 13.47 -5.44 11.28
N SER A 142 13.05 -6.35 10.40
CA SER A 142 13.72 -7.62 10.12
C SER A 142 14.65 -7.58 8.91
N GLY A 143 14.64 -6.50 8.12
CA GLY A 143 15.56 -6.25 7.02
C GLY A 143 15.61 -7.41 6.01
N ASP A 144 16.79 -8.07 5.89
CA ASP A 144 17.01 -9.16 4.92
C ASP A 144 16.04 -10.34 5.06
N LYS A 145 15.59 -10.65 6.27
CA LYS A 145 14.62 -11.73 6.50
C LYS A 145 13.29 -11.39 5.83
N THR A 146 12.86 -10.13 5.91
CA THR A 146 11.65 -9.66 5.22
C THR A 146 11.81 -9.76 3.70
N LEU A 147 12.95 -9.32 3.15
CA LEU A 147 13.19 -9.43 1.69
C LEU A 147 13.16 -10.89 1.23
N THR A 148 13.80 -11.79 1.98
CA THR A 148 13.82 -13.23 1.67
C THR A 148 12.40 -13.81 1.74
N PHE A 149 11.66 -13.51 2.82
CA PHE A 149 10.27 -13.96 2.98
C PHE A 149 9.37 -13.48 1.83
N LEU A 150 9.42 -12.19 1.49
CA LEU A 150 8.61 -11.64 0.39
C LEU A 150 8.94 -12.31 -0.95
N ALA A 151 10.21 -12.64 -1.19
CA ALA A 151 10.62 -13.36 -2.39
C ALA A 151 10.12 -14.82 -2.40
N GLU A 152 10.34 -15.56 -1.33
CA GLU A 152 10.02 -16.98 -1.25
C GLU A 152 8.51 -17.23 -1.12
N ALA A 153 7.84 -16.53 -0.19
CA ALA A 153 6.43 -16.72 0.10
C ALA A 153 5.52 -16.03 -0.92
N PHE A 154 5.80 -14.76 -1.24
CA PHE A 154 4.90 -13.93 -2.04
C PHE A 154 5.37 -13.73 -3.48
N GLY A 155 6.54 -14.28 -3.84
CA GLY A 155 7.02 -14.31 -5.22
C GLY A 155 7.57 -13.01 -5.75
N PHE A 156 7.98 -12.11 -4.87
CA PHE A 156 8.65 -10.89 -5.30
C PHE A 156 10.05 -11.17 -5.82
N GLU A 157 10.44 -10.50 -6.88
CA GLU A 157 11.82 -10.43 -7.36
C GLU A 157 12.54 -9.30 -6.64
N ARG A 158 13.75 -9.55 -6.14
CA ARG A 158 14.59 -8.53 -5.50
C ARG A 158 15.21 -7.63 -6.57
N GLY A 159 15.16 -6.32 -6.35
CA GLY A 159 15.72 -5.28 -7.23
C GLY A 159 16.82 -4.50 -6.57
N LEU A 160 16.67 -3.16 -6.50
CA LEU A 160 17.62 -2.28 -5.84
C LEU A 160 17.68 -2.56 -4.34
N GLU A 161 18.89 -2.60 -3.78
CA GLU A 161 19.11 -2.60 -2.33
C GLU A 161 20.14 -1.53 -1.98
N VAL A 162 19.80 -0.71 -1.00
CA VAL A 162 20.68 0.32 -0.44
C VAL A 162 20.93 -0.02 1.02
N ARG A 163 22.22 -0.02 1.40
CA ARG A 163 22.66 -0.36 2.74
C ARG A 163 23.49 0.75 3.35
N ASP A 164 23.45 0.84 4.68
CA ASP A 164 24.36 1.73 5.42
C ASP A 164 25.79 1.15 5.43
N PRO A 165 26.80 1.93 5.91
CA PRO A 165 28.17 1.43 6.01
C PRO A 165 28.36 0.22 6.94
N LYS A 166 27.38 -0.09 7.80
CA LYS A 166 27.37 -1.27 8.67
C LYS A 166 26.67 -2.47 8.02
N GLY A 167 26.13 -2.32 6.81
CA GLY A 167 25.42 -3.35 6.07
C GLY A 167 23.93 -3.47 6.38
N HIS A 168 23.36 -2.61 7.23
CA HIS A 168 21.92 -2.64 7.49
C HIS A 168 21.13 -2.15 6.28
N LEU A 169 19.98 -2.76 6.03
CA LEU A 169 19.07 -2.34 4.99
C LEU A 169 18.51 -0.94 5.28
N VAL A 170 18.72 -0.02 4.37
CA VAL A 170 18.14 1.34 4.39
C VAL A 170 16.91 1.39 3.49
N HIS A 171 17.02 0.81 2.29
CA HIS A 171 15.96 0.79 1.30
C HIS A 171 16.11 -0.40 0.38
N ALA A 172 14.99 -1.00 -0.03
CA ALA A 172 14.94 -1.99 -1.10
C ALA A 172 13.74 -1.77 -2.01
N GLU A 173 13.90 -2.14 -3.26
CA GLU A 173 12.82 -2.27 -4.23
C GLU A 173 12.62 -3.73 -4.59
N LEU A 174 11.40 -4.21 -4.49
CA LEU A 174 10.99 -5.53 -4.91
C LEU A 174 9.95 -5.40 -6.02
N TRP A 175 9.84 -6.42 -6.85
CA TRP A 175 8.97 -6.39 -8.02
C TRP A 175 8.08 -7.63 -8.08
N LEU A 176 6.79 -7.44 -8.30
CA LEU A 176 5.86 -8.51 -8.64
C LEU A 176 5.28 -8.21 -10.02
N GLY A 177 5.81 -8.87 -11.06
CA GLY A 177 5.57 -8.47 -12.43
C GLY A 177 6.11 -7.06 -12.70
N SER A 178 5.26 -6.14 -13.15
CA SER A 178 5.62 -4.72 -13.38
C SER A 178 5.39 -3.82 -12.17
N ASN A 179 4.94 -4.37 -11.03
CA ASN A 179 4.55 -3.57 -9.87
C ASN A 179 5.67 -3.50 -8.84
N PRO A 180 6.14 -2.31 -8.49
CA PRO A 180 7.12 -2.11 -7.44
C PRO A 180 6.48 -2.18 -6.04
N LEU A 181 7.27 -2.64 -5.10
CA LEU A 181 7.08 -2.55 -3.66
C LEU A 181 8.37 -1.99 -3.08
N MET A 182 8.30 -1.06 -2.16
CA MET A 182 9.44 -0.57 -1.41
C MET A 182 9.46 -1.15 -0.01
N VAL A 183 10.67 -1.41 0.49
CA VAL A 183 10.88 -1.81 1.89
C VAL A 183 11.97 -0.91 2.46
N GLY A 184 11.63 -0.15 3.49
CA GLY A 184 12.55 0.73 4.21
C GLY A 184 12.92 0.18 5.59
N GLY A 185 14.04 0.68 6.12
CA GLY A 185 14.42 0.47 7.51
C GLY A 185 13.55 1.29 8.49
N ASP A 186 13.97 1.27 9.76
CA ASP A 186 13.30 2.04 10.81
C ASP A 186 13.78 3.50 10.77
N HIS A 187 12.93 4.41 10.28
CA HIS A 187 13.20 5.85 10.25
C HIS A 187 12.29 6.58 11.24
N GLU A 188 12.85 7.56 11.95
CA GLU A 188 12.13 8.38 12.94
C GLU A 188 10.90 9.07 12.33
N GLU A 189 11.00 9.48 11.08
CA GLU A 189 9.92 10.14 10.32
C GLU A 189 8.65 9.28 10.17
N TRP A 190 8.78 7.97 10.26
CA TRP A 190 7.63 7.06 10.21
C TRP A 190 6.80 7.07 11.49
N ARG A 191 7.35 7.57 12.60
CA ARG A 191 6.64 7.74 13.88
C ARG A 191 5.86 6.49 14.33
N GLY A 192 6.47 5.32 14.16
CA GLY A 192 5.87 4.04 14.55
C GLY A 192 4.83 3.48 13.57
N ARG A 193 4.63 4.07 12.39
CA ARG A 193 3.79 3.48 11.34
C ARG A 193 4.52 2.37 10.61
N SER A 194 3.76 1.38 10.15
CA SER A 194 4.29 0.21 9.47
C SER A 194 4.29 0.33 7.95
N GLN A 195 3.55 1.30 7.40
CA GLN A 195 3.34 1.49 5.98
C GLN A 195 3.26 2.98 5.63
N CYS A 196 3.72 3.32 4.43
CA CYS A 196 3.51 4.59 3.76
C CYS A 196 3.08 4.30 2.32
N THR A 197 2.25 5.14 1.73
CA THR A 197 1.96 5.05 0.30
C THR A 197 2.73 6.14 -0.42
N GLN A 198 3.69 5.76 -1.27
CA GLN A 198 4.34 6.69 -2.16
C GLN A 198 3.50 6.89 -3.41
N VAL A 199 3.33 8.17 -3.78
CA VAL A 199 2.59 8.62 -4.95
C VAL A 199 3.53 9.42 -5.85
N TYR A 200 3.63 9.04 -7.12
CA TYR A 200 4.34 9.87 -8.08
C TYR A 200 3.52 11.12 -8.38
N VAL A 201 4.16 12.28 -8.26
CA VAL A 201 3.61 13.58 -8.68
C VAL A 201 4.64 14.32 -9.51
N ALA A 202 4.19 14.96 -10.59
CA ALA A 202 5.10 15.70 -11.47
C ALA A 202 5.58 17.02 -10.85
N ASP A 203 4.74 17.65 -10.02
CA ASP A 203 5.02 18.92 -9.34
C ASP A 203 4.71 18.80 -7.84
N PRO A 204 5.69 18.39 -7.01
CA PRO A 204 5.50 18.26 -5.57
C PRO A 204 5.22 19.59 -4.86
N ASP A 205 5.70 20.72 -5.37
CA ASP A 205 5.50 22.04 -4.75
C ASP A 205 4.02 22.48 -4.87
N ALA A 206 3.45 22.42 -6.06
CA ALA A 206 2.04 22.70 -6.28
C ALA A 206 1.14 21.69 -5.53
N HIS A 207 1.53 20.40 -5.52
CA HIS A 207 0.79 19.36 -4.82
C HIS A 207 0.78 19.58 -3.31
N ALA A 208 1.93 19.89 -2.70
CA ALA A 208 2.05 20.17 -1.25
C ALA A 208 1.27 21.41 -0.85
N SER A 209 1.27 22.46 -1.69
CA SER A 209 0.51 23.68 -1.45
C SER A 209 -1.01 23.39 -1.39
N ARG A 210 -1.53 22.60 -2.31
CA ARG A 210 -2.91 22.15 -2.31
C ARG A 210 -3.25 21.27 -1.10
N ALA A 211 -2.39 20.29 -0.79
CA ALA A 211 -2.57 19.38 0.33
C ALA A 211 -2.65 20.14 1.65
N ARG A 212 -1.72 21.09 1.87
CA ARG A 212 -1.71 21.95 3.07
C ARG A 212 -2.98 22.81 3.15
N ALA A 213 -3.40 23.44 2.05
CA ALA A 213 -4.61 24.25 2.02
C ALA A 213 -5.88 23.44 2.33
N ALA A 214 -5.87 22.14 2.03
CA ALA A 214 -6.97 21.22 2.31
C ALA A 214 -6.88 20.52 3.67
N GLY A 215 -5.86 20.85 4.50
CA GLY A 215 -5.74 20.38 5.88
C GLY A 215 -4.84 19.15 6.08
N ALA A 216 -3.99 18.80 5.11
CA ALA A 216 -2.95 17.80 5.33
C ALA A 216 -1.86 18.34 6.26
N ASP A 217 -1.40 17.52 7.20
CA ASP A 217 -0.23 17.83 8.02
C ASP A 217 1.04 17.46 7.24
N ILE A 218 1.89 18.46 6.98
CA ILE A 218 3.16 18.28 6.26
C ILE A 218 4.25 17.92 7.27
N LEU A 219 4.63 16.66 7.32
CA LEU A 219 5.62 16.14 8.25
C LEU A 219 7.06 16.47 7.83
N ALA A 220 7.35 16.39 6.52
CA ALA A 220 8.60 16.83 5.93
C ALA A 220 8.27 17.77 4.76
N PRO A 221 8.82 19.00 4.72
CA PRO A 221 8.56 19.95 3.64
C PRO A 221 9.11 19.46 2.30
N VAL A 222 8.63 20.06 1.20
CA VAL A 222 9.17 19.76 -0.14
C VAL A 222 10.67 20.04 -0.18
N ALA A 223 11.44 19.03 -0.55
CA ALA A 223 12.89 19.11 -0.67
C ALA A 223 13.41 18.21 -1.79
N ASP A 224 14.60 18.54 -2.27
CA ASP A 224 15.35 17.67 -3.17
C ASP A 224 16.03 16.55 -2.37
N THR A 225 16.02 15.35 -2.92
CA THR A 225 16.64 14.19 -2.30
C THR A 225 18.04 13.93 -2.85
N PRO A 226 18.94 13.27 -2.09
CA PRO A 226 20.28 12.94 -2.57
C PRO A 226 20.30 12.04 -3.81
N TYR A 227 19.22 11.32 -4.09
CA TYR A 227 19.06 10.45 -5.25
C TYR A 227 18.35 11.12 -6.44
N GLY A 228 18.22 12.46 -6.42
CA GLY A 228 17.79 13.26 -7.58
C GLY A 228 16.26 13.31 -7.78
N ALA A 229 15.48 13.04 -6.76
CA ALA A 229 14.05 13.28 -6.75
C ALA A 229 13.71 14.52 -5.92
N ARG A 230 12.50 15.07 -6.11
CA ARG A 230 11.93 16.13 -5.28
C ARG A 230 10.62 15.62 -4.70
N GLY A 231 10.40 15.84 -3.39
CA GLY A 231 9.20 15.29 -2.75
C GLY A 231 8.96 15.83 -1.36
N TYR A 232 7.89 15.37 -0.74
CA TYR A 232 7.49 15.73 0.62
C TYR A 232 6.76 14.57 1.30
N LEU A 233 6.69 14.59 2.63
CA LEU A 233 5.95 13.66 3.45
C LEU A 233 4.77 14.36 4.12
N ALA A 234 3.61 13.77 4.06
CA ALA A 234 2.41 14.26 4.71
C ALA A 234 1.68 13.14 5.47
N GLN A 235 0.82 13.54 6.38
CA GLN A 235 -0.21 12.65 6.90
C GLN A 235 -1.59 13.26 6.65
N ASP A 236 -2.54 12.38 6.45
CA ASP A 236 -3.95 12.73 6.33
C ASP A 236 -4.59 12.98 7.72
N PRO A 237 -5.85 13.42 7.81
CA PRO A 237 -6.50 13.68 9.10
C PRO A 237 -6.55 12.48 10.05
N GLU A 238 -6.51 11.27 9.55
CA GLU A 238 -6.46 10.05 10.34
C GLU A 238 -5.03 9.50 10.55
N GLN A 239 -4.01 10.30 10.18
CA GLN A 239 -2.60 10.03 10.42
C GLN A 239 -1.98 8.92 9.57
N PHE A 240 -2.57 8.54 8.43
CA PHE A 240 -1.90 7.69 7.48
C PHE A 240 -0.78 8.46 6.77
N LEU A 241 0.35 7.78 6.51
CA LEU A 241 1.50 8.39 5.86
C LEU A 241 1.39 8.35 4.33
N TRP A 242 1.75 9.47 3.73
CA TRP A 242 1.78 9.69 2.29
C TRP A 242 3.07 10.36 1.88
N SER A 243 3.81 9.73 0.99
CA SER A 243 5.00 10.31 0.35
C SER A 243 4.64 10.70 -1.08
N PHE A 244 4.79 11.99 -1.42
CA PHE A 244 4.54 12.51 -2.77
C PHE A 244 5.86 12.95 -3.38
N SER A 245 6.26 12.36 -4.51
CA SER A 245 7.59 12.54 -5.04
C SER A 245 7.66 12.39 -6.56
N THR A 246 8.68 12.98 -7.18
CA THR A 246 9.05 12.71 -8.58
C THR A 246 9.80 11.39 -8.75
N TYR A 247 10.06 10.65 -7.67
CA TYR A 247 10.73 9.35 -7.75
C TYR A 247 9.84 8.30 -8.40
N ARG A 248 10.43 7.54 -9.33
CA ARG A 248 9.82 6.34 -9.91
C ARG A 248 10.80 5.19 -9.80
N PRO A 249 10.44 4.09 -9.14
CA PRO A 249 11.24 2.86 -9.21
C PRO A 249 11.49 2.44 -10.65
N LYS A 250 12.69 1.95 -10.91
CA LYS A 250 13.07 1.42 -12.24
C LYS A 250 13.49 -0.03 -12.09
N ARG A 251 12.82 -0.93 -12.81
CA ARG A 251 13.27 -2.32 -12.92
C ARG A 251 14.65 -2.31 -13.63
N ARG A 252 15.63 -2.89 -12.96
CA ARG A 252 17.00 -3.07 -13.51
C ARG A 252 17.14 -4.42 -14.15
#